data_2be1c321b6262bfbddea01ba74e23e38
#
_entry.id   2be1c321b6262bfbddea01ba74e23e38
#
_cell.length_a   1.000
_cell.length_b   1.000
_cell.length_c   1.000
_cell.angle_alpha   90.00
_cell.angle_beta   90.00
_cell.angle_gamma   90.00
#
_symmetry.space_group_name_H-M   'P 1'
#
loop_
_entity.id
_entity.type
_entity.pdbx_description
1 polymer ?
#
loop_
_entity_poly.entity_id
_entity_poly.type
_entity_poly.pdbx_seq_one_letter_code
_entity_poly.pdbx_strand_id
1 'polypeptide(L)'
;MTDRFYTSPELADTLLSFASRNKPKLVADFACGEGSLLLAAERRWPDASMLANDISRATISKVRRQRPEWQYSCADFLSPMSIRSSALRYHYGNVDLVVINPPFSRRDRKTYLVELSGTHFSATIATAFLANCIRYLSVEGSLLAVLPDGCLVSRQDSALWEELRRTFKIEVIRDNSRSAFARVRARTCLVRLTRDVDEFPQLSKDIAPDTVSVIRGSCQMHALQRSRALAAAALVHTTHLKGGAVLDSAERVEGKAIQGPALLFPRVGLVTPDKLCILEAGRRIVLSDCVLAIPCRSVSAARAMKTRILDAWPVFAASFRGTGAPYITVERASNVLSRILTKSTLEQQSSMSTVERAVD
;
A
#
# COMPACT_ATOMS: atom_id res chain seq x y z
N MET A 1 18.27 19.13 -1.13
CA MET A 1 16.97 19.78 -0.84
C MET A 1 15.98 18.65 -0.54
N THR A 2 15.43 18.61 0.66
CA THR A 2 14.33 17.68 1.02
C THR A 2 13.05 18.25 0.45
N ASP A 3 12.33 17.46 -0.32
CA ASP A 3 11.00 17.84 -0.81
C ASP A 3 10.07 18.02 0.40
N ARG A 4 9.63 19.26 0.64
CA ARG A 4 8.69 19.57 1.71
C ARG A 4 7.28 19.40 1.18
N PHE A 5 6.60 18.38 1.66
CA PHE A 5 5.20 18.10 1.34
C PHE A 5 4.32 18.71 2.42
N TYR A 6 3.73 19.86 2.14
CA TYR A 6 2.79 20.50 3.07
C TYR A 6 1.41 19.85 2.96
N THR A 7 0.83 19.50 4.10
CA THR A 7 -0.54 19.00 4.19
C THR A 7 -1.51 20.19 4.06
N SER A 8 -2.43 20.14 3.09
CA SER A 8 -3.48 21.16 3.01
C SER A 8 -4.45 21.05 4.20
N PRO A 9 -5.13 22.14 4.60
CA PRO A 9 -6.14 22.09 5.67
C PRO A 9 -7.20 21.04 5.42
N GLU A 10 -7.69 20.88 4.20
CA GLU A 10 -8.73 19.91 3.82
C GLU A 10 -8.24 18.47 3.98
N LEU A 11 -6.97 18.20 3.64
CA LEU A 11 -6.37 16.88 3.83
C LEU A 11 -6.16 16.58 5.32
N ALA A 12 -5.76 17.59 6.10
CA ALA A 12 -5.63 17.46 7.55
C ALA A 12 -6.97 17.16 8.23
N ASP A 13 -8.01 17.90 7.90
CA ASP A 13 -9.36 17.68 8.43
C ASP A 13 -9.90 16.30 7.99
N THR A 14 -9.66 15.90 6.74
CA THR A 14 -10.01 14.57 6.25
C THR A 14 -9.29 13.48 7.04
N LEU A 15 -7.97 13.60 7.26
CA LEU A 15 -7.20 12.62 8.04
C LEU A 15 -7.76 12.48 9.45
N LEU A 16 -8.01 13.61 10.13
CA LEU A 16 -8.52 13.64 11.49
C LEU A 16 -9.95 13.12 11.62
N SER A 17 -10.77 13.15 10.56
CA SER A 17 -12.12 12.59 10.58
C SER A 17 -12.11 11.08 10.89
N PHE A 18 -11.00 10.41 10.67
CA PHE A 18 -10.79 8.99 10.93
C PHE A 18 -10.17 8.68 12.30
N ALA A 19 -9.95 9.68 13.13
CA ALA A 19 -9.54 9.44 14.51
C ALA A 19 -10.62 8.67 15.28
N SER A 20 -10.19 7.94 16.31
CA SER A 20 -11.14 7.27 17.23
C SER A 20 -12.10 8.27 17.85
N ARG A 21 -13.27 7.78 18.33
CA ARG A 21 -14.27 8.64 18.99
C ARG A 21 -13.79 9.20 20.33
N ASN A 22 -12.78 8.59 20.95
CA ASN A 22 -12.21 9.06 22.21
C ASN A 22 -11.47 10.37 21.99
N LYS A 23 -11.68 11.35 22.89
CA LYS A 23 -10.95 12.61 22.85
C LYS A 23 -9.50 12.38 23.32
N PRO A 24 -8.49 12.64 22.46
CA PRO A 24 -7.10 12.53 22.88
C PRO A 24 -6.76 13.63 23.90
N LYS A 25 -5.91 13.30 24.88
CA LYS A 25 -5.33 14.28 25.80
C LYS A 25 -4.04 14.87 25.25
N LEU A 26 -3.26 14.06 24.52
CA LEU A 26 -2.01 14.46 23.88
C LEU A 26 -1.99 14.01 22.42
N VAL A 27 -1.83 15.01 21.53
CA VAL A 27 -1.66 14.78 20.08
C VAL A 27 -0.23 15.16 19.68
N ALA A 28 0.46 14.31 18.96
CA ALA A 28 1.83 14.55 18.50
C ALA A 28 1.98 14.48 17.00
N ASP A 29 2.88 15.36 16.48
CA ASP A 29 3.41 15.28 15.12
C ASP A 29 4.94 15.38 15.18
N PHE A 30 5.61 14.31 14.76
CA PHE A 30 7.06 14.20 14.84
C PHE A 30 7.81 14.72 13.60
N ALA A 31 7.09 15.23 12.60
CA ALA A 31 7.60 15.92 11.42
C ALA A 31 6.70 17.11 11.07
N CYS A 32 6.42 17.94 12.06
CA CYS A 32 5.30 18.88 12.06
C CYS A 32 5.33 19.94 10.95
N GLY A 33 6.49 20.25 10.39
CA GLY A 33 6.61 21.31 9.41
C GLY A 33 5.99 22.61 9.93
N GLU A 34 5.06 23.19 9.19
CA GLU A 34 4.34 24.42 9.60
C GLU A 34 3.18 24.16 10.58
N GLY A 35 3.00 22.91 11.05
CA GLY A 35 2.02 22.56 12.08
C GLY A 35 0.61 22.29 11.56
N SER A 36 0.40 22.12 10.25
CA SER A 36 -0.94 21.98 9.66
C SER A 36 -1.80 20.87 10.29
N LEU A 37 -1.21 19.71 10.57
CA LEU A 37 -1.92 18.60 11.22
C LEU A 37 -2.29 18.91 12.67
N LEU A 38 -1.36 19.50 13.43
CA LEU A 38 -1.62 19.88 14.83
C LEU A 38 -2.62 21.04 14.93
N LEU A 39 -2.57 22.00 14.01
CA LEU A 39 -3.58 23.08 13.94
C LEU A 39 -4.99 22.54 13.68
N ALA A 40 -5.13 21.55 12.82
CA ALA A 40 -6.40 20.87 12.59
C ALA A 40 -6.83 20.06 13.83
N ALA A 41 -5.89 19.40 14.51
CA ALA A 41 -6.16 18.68 15.75
C ALA A 41 -6.59 19.62 16.89
N GLU A 42 -5.94 20.75 17.06
CA GLU A 42 -6.30 21.79 18.05
C GLU A 42 -7.73 22.31 17.83
N ARG A 43 -8.10 22.61 16.57
CA ARG A 43 -9.49 23.00 16.25
C ARG A 43 -10.50 21.92 16.63
N ARG A 44 -10.16 20.66 16.45
CA ARG A 44 -11.05 19.52 16.72
C ARG A 44 -11.13 19.17 18.22
N TRP A 45 -10.02 19.30 18.93
CA TRP A 45 -9.87 18.99 20.36
C TRP A 45 -9.14 20.14 21.07
N PRO A 46 -9.84 21.23 21.39
CA PRO A 46 -9.21 22.42 22.01
C PRO A 46 -8.58 22.14 23.37
N ASP A 47 -9.07 21.13 24.09
CA ASP A 47 -8.55 20.73 25.41
C ASP A 47 -7.34 19.82 25.34
N ALA A 48 -6.95 19.34 24.16
CA ALA A 48 -5.80 18.45 23.99
C ALA A 48 -4.48 19.23 23.97
N SER A 49 -3.46 18.69 24.61
CA SER A 49 -2.10 19.19 24.48
C SER A 49 -1.50 18.79 23.12
N MET A 50 -0.73 19.69 22.50
CA MET A 50 -0.06 19.44 21.23
C MET A 50 1.44 19.29 21.43
N LEU A 51 2.05 18.25 20.83
CA LEU A 51 3.49 18.01 20.84
C LEU A 51 4.02 18.09 19.39
N ALA A 52 4.82 19.09 19.12
CA ALA A 52 5.42 19.34 17.81
C ALA A 52 6.90 19.01 17.81
N ASN A 53 7.36 18.21 16.87
CA ASN A 53 8.78 18.00 16.59
C ASN A 53 9.07 18.25 15.11
N ASP A 54 10.22 18.84 14.83
CA ASP A 54 10.81 18.91 13.50
C ASP A 54 12.33 18.94 13.61
N ILE A 55 13.04 18.45 12.60
CA ILE A 55 14.50 18.52 12.53
C ILE A 55 15.00 19.95 12.34
N SER A 56 14.17 20.84 11.79
CA SER A 56 14.48 22.22 11.47
C SER A 56 14.20 23.15 12.66
N ARG A 57 15.26 23.67 13.27
CA ARG A 57 15.12 24.67 14.34
C ARG A 57 14.37 25.93 13.89
N ALA A 58 14.58 26.36 12.65
CA ALA A 58 13.88 27.51 12.09
C ALA A 58 12.36 27.28 12.00
N THR A 59 11.94 26.07 11.59
CA THR A 59 10.55 25.65 11.53
C THR A 59 9.93 25.66 12.92
N ILE A 60 10.55 25.01 13.89
CA ILE A 60 10.08 24.98 15.29
C ILE A 60 9.98 26.40 15.87
N SER A 61 10.97 27.26 15.62
CA SER A 61 10.94 28.67 16.11
C SER A 61 9.77 29.45 15.49
N LYS A 62 9.43 29.19 14.23
CA LYS A 62 8.29 29.85 13.56
C LYS A 62 6.95 29.39 14.18
N VAL A 63 6.75 28.08 14.34
CA VAL A 63 5.50 27.54 14.90
C VAL A 63 5.33 27.92 16.37
N ARG A 64 6.41 27.88 17.18
CA ARG A 64 6.39 28.29 18.59
C ARG A 64 5.96 29.74 18.79
N ARG A 65 6.32 30.65 17.89
CA ARG A 65 5.85 32.05 17.96
C ARG A 65 4.36 32.20 17.74
N GLN A 66 3.79 31.31 16.95
CA GLN A 66 2.36 31.31 16.63
C GLN A 66 1.49 30.55 17.66
N ARG A 67 2.09 29.55 18.31
CA ARG A 67 1.41 28.65 19.26
C ARG A 67 2.32 28.41 20.49
N PRO A 68 2.56 29.42 21.33
CA PRO A 68 3.50 29.28 22.45
C PRO A 68 3.08 28.23 23.50
N GLU A 69 1.80 27.87 23.53
CA GLU A 69 1.18 26.90 24.44
C GLU A 69 1.51 25.42 24.09
N TRP A 70 1.96 25.16 22.87
CA TRP A 70 2.31 23.78 22.46
C TRP A 70 3.64 23.35 23.09
N GLN A 71 3.82 22.04 23.18
CA GLN A 71 5.09 21.43 23.56
C GLN A 71 5.97 21.25 22.32
N TYR A 72 7.27 21.52 22.46
CA TYR A 72 8.18 21.53 21.32
C TYR A 72 9.42 20.70 21.54
N SER A 73 9.84 20.02 20.48
CA SER A 73 11.15 19.41 20.36
C SER A 73 11.78 19.79 19.01
N CYS A 74 13.11 19.78 18.97
CA CYS A 74 13.85 19.96 17.72
C CYS A 74 14.86 18.82 17.62
N ALA A 75 14.43 17.69 17.05
CA ALA A 75 15.22 16.48 17.02
C ALA A 75 15.12 15.78 15.65
N ASP A 76 16.23 15.17 15.22
CA ASP A 76 16.18 14.17 14.16
C ASP A 76 15.46 12.91 14.68
N PHE A 77 14.23 12.71 14.25
CA PHE A 77 13.36 11.66 14.74
C PHE A 77 13.82 10.24 14.32
N LEU A 78 14.75 10.14 13.37
CA LEU A 78 15.35 8.87 12.96
C LEU A 78 16.69 8.60 13.63
N SER A 79 17.19 9.55 14.46
CA SER A 79 18.44 9.41 15.21
C SER A 79 18.15 9.09 16.69
N PRO A 80 18.46 7.87 17.18
CA PRO A 80 18.27 7.54 18.60
C PRO A 80 18.99 8.49 19.56
N MET A 81 20.19 8.97 19.20
CA MET A 81 20.94 9.93 20.02
C MET A 81 20.23 11.27 20.10
N SER A 82 19.72 11.77 18.97
CA SER A 82 18.99 13.04 18.93
C SER A 82 17.71 12.97 19.78
N ILE A 83 16.98 11.86 19.72
CA ILE A 83 15.79 11.64 20.54
C ILE A 83 16.15 11.60 22.04
N ARG A 84 17.20 10.86 22.43
CA ARG A 84 17.63 10.74 23.84
C ARG A 84 18.03 12.09 24.45
N SER A 85 18.61 13.00 23.65
CA SER A 85 19.00 14.34 24.07
C SER A 85 17.88 15.37 24.00
N SER A 86 16.69 15.01 23.50
CA SER A 86 15.55 15.89 23.32
C SER A 86 14.44 15.66 24.36
N ALA A 87 13.44 16.55 24.38
CA ALA A 87 12.26 16.41 25.22
C ALA A 87 11.40 15.18 24.85
N LEU A 88 11.54 14.65 23.63
CA LEU A 88 10.76 13.51 23.15
C LEU A 88 10.90 12.26 24.04
N ARG A 89 12.04 12.07 24.67
CA ARG A 89 12.29 10.93 25.56
C ARG A 89 11.26 10.78 26.70
N TYR A 90 10.62 11.88 27.10
CA TYR A 90 9.62 11.88 28.20
C TYR A 90 8.22 11.49 27.75
N HIS A 91 7.98 11.33 26.44
CA HIS A 91 6.67 11.07 25.87
C HIS A 91 6.47 9.62 25.40
N TYR A 92 7.46 8.73 25.64
CA TYR A 92 7.29 7.31 25.29
C TYR A 92 6.08 6.71 25.99
N GLY A 93 5.19 6.08 25.23
CA GLY A 93 3.98 5.42 25.72
C GLY A 93 2.87 6.34 26.23
N ASN A 94 2.97 7.66 26.02
CA ASN A 94 2.05 8.66 26.60
C ASN A 94 1.24 9.45 25.57
N VAL A 95 1.38 9.19 24.28
CA VAL A 95 0.68 9.92 23.21
C VAL A 95 -0.60 9.18 22.80
N ASP A 96 -1.75 9.85 22.91
CA ASP A 96 -3.03 9.23 22.57
C ASP A 96 -3.30 9.23 21.07
N LEU A 97 -2.80 10.25 20.35
CA LEU A 97 -2.94 10.33 18.91
C LEU A 97 -1.65 10.85 18.28
N VAL A 98 -1.06 10.06 17.42
CA VAL A 98 0.00 10.55 16.52
C VAL A 98 -0.62 10.86 15.15
N VAL A 99 -0.35 12.05 14.64
CA VAL A 99 -0.71 12.48 13.29
C VAL A 99 0.55 12.82 12.53
N ILE A 100 0.81 12.19 11.40
CA ILE A 100 2.06 12.42 10.66
C ILE A 100 1.86 12.51 9.15
N ASN A 101 2.64 13.39 8.54
CA ASN A 101 2.97 13.38 7.13
C ASN A 101 4.50 13.32 7.01
N PRO A 102 5.10 12.10 7.10
CA PRO A 102 6.54 11.95 7.18
C PRO A 102 7.21 12.35 5.86
N PRO A 103 8.52 12.64 5.85
CA PRO A 103 9.24 12.87 4.60
C PRO A 103 9.16 11.64 3.67
N PHE A 104 8.82 11.85 2.40
CA PHE A 104 8.51 10.75 1.47
C PHE A 104 9.71 10.23 0.70
N SER A 105 10.68 11.07 0.40
CA SER A 105 11.79 10.69 -0.44
C SER A 105 13.10 11.31 -0.01
N ARG A 106 14.16 10.55 -0.20
CA ARG A 106 15.51 11.07 -0.37
C ARG A 106 16.05 10.57 -1.69
N ARG A 107 16.73 11.43 -2.43
CA ARG A 107 17.36 11.10 -3.73
C ARG A 107 18.40 9.98 -3.62
N ASP A 108 18.96 9.78 -2.42
CA ASP A 108 20.01 8.82 -2.10
C ASP A 108 19.53 7.37 -1.85
N ARG A 109 18.23 7.09 -1.95
CA ARG A 109 17.61 5.77 -1.67
C ARG A 109 18.06 5.15 -0.33
N LYS A 110 18.45 5.98 0.63
CA LYS A 110 18.96 5.54 1.93
C LYS A 110 17.90 4.75 2.68
N THR A 111 18.34 3.66 3.30
CA THR A 111 17.54 2.84 4.21
C THR A 111 17.82 3.21 5.65
N TYR A 112 16.85 2.97 6.51
CA TYR A 112 16.93 3.24 7.93
C TYR A 112 16.75 1.95 8.70
N LEU A 113 17.60 1.74 9.69
CA LEU A 113 17.45 0.62 10.61
C LEU A 113 16.46 1.02 11.71
N VAL A 114 15.42 0.21 11.85
CA VAL A 114 14.39 0.39 12.88
C VAL A 114 14.34 -0.85 13.75
N GLU A 115 14.34 -0.67 15.06
CA GLU A 115 14.12 -1.74 16.01
C GLU A 115 12.65 -1.79 16.42
N LEU A 116 12.02 -2.94 16.29
CA LEU A 116 10.66 -3.21 16.73
C LEU A 116 10.60 -4.61 17.32
N SER A 117 9.99 -4.76 18.50
CA SER A 117 9.88 -6.07 19.21
C SER A 117 11.23 -6.79 19.39
N GLY A 118 12.33 -6.04 19.60
CA GLY A 118 13.68 -6.60 19.74
C GLY A 118 14.34 -7.06 18.43
N THR A 119 13.69 -6.84 17.29
CA THR A 119 14.20 -7.19 15.95
C THR A 119 14.51 -5.93 15.14
N HIS A 120 15.58 -5.98 14.34
CA HIS A 120 15.99 -4.87 13.48
C HIS A 120 15.47 -5.07 12.06
N PHE A 121 14.84 -4.03 11.52
CA PHE A 121 14.30 -4.00 10.17
C PHE A 121 14.94 -2.87 9.36
N SER A 122 15.22 -3.12 8.09
CA SER A 122 15.62 -2.09 7.14
C SER A 122 14.39 -1.53 6.43
N ALA A 123 14.16 -0.22 6.51
CA ALA A 123 12.96 0.42 6.01
C ALA A 123 13.25 1.69 5.20
N THR A 124 12.30 2.08 4.35
CA THR A 124 12.29 3.41 3.72
C THR A 124 12.00 4.49 4.76
N ILE A 125 12.31 5.74 4.43
CA ILE A 125 12.21 6.85 5.39
C ILE A 125 10.79 6.99 5.99
N ALA A 126 9.74 6.92 5.17
CA ALA A 126 8.38 7.10 5.65
C ALA A 126 7.92 5.95 6.57
N THR A 127 8.28 4.70 6.23
CA THR A 127 7.95 3.53 7.05
C THR A 127 8.78 3.51 8.34
N ALA A 128 10.06 3.93 8.29
CA ALA A 128 10.89 4.07 9.48
C ALA A 128 10.34 5.15 10.45
N PHE A 129 9.86 6.27 9.91
CA PHE A 129 9.18 7.30 10.70
C PHE A 129 7.96 6.75 11.41
N LEU A 130 7.08 6.08 10.68
CA LEU A 130 5.87 5.48 11.21
C LEU A 130 6.19 4.48 12.34
N ALA A 131 7.15 3.59 12.12
CA ALA A 131 7.53 2.59 13.12
C ALA A 131 8.11 3.23 14.40
N ASN A 132 8.89 4.30 14.28
CA ASN A 132 9.36 5.03 15.45
C ASN A 132 8.23 5.74 16.22
N CYS A 133 7.17 6.19 15.55
CA CYS A 133 6.00 6.80 16.18
C CYS A 133 5.29 5.85 17.16
N ILE A 134 5.28 4.56 16.85
CA ILE A 134 4.57 3.54 17.65
C ILE A 134 5.08 3.48 19.10
N ARG A 135 6.36 3.77 19.32
CA ARG A 135 6.95 3.79 20.67
C ARG A 135 6.35 4.86 21.58
N TYR A 136 5.71 5.87 20.99
CA TYR A 136 5.11 6.99 21.72
C TYR A 136 3.65 6.75 22.05
N LEU A 137 2.97 5.84 21.33
CA LEU A 137 1.56 5.57 21.53
C LEU A 137 1.28 5.02 22.93
N SER A 138 0.31 5.62 23.61
CA SER A 138 -0.30 5.06 24.81
C SER A 138 -0.96 3.71 24.52
N VAL A 139 -1.41 3.00 25.55
CA VAL A 139 -2.04 1.67 25.39
C VAL A 139 -3.24 1.73 24.42
N GLU A 140 -4.07 2.77 24.54
CA GLU A 140 -5.22 3.00 23.66
C GLU A 140 -4.91 3.96 22.50
N GLY A 141 -3.65 4.34 22.35
CA GLY A 141 -3.19 5.30 21.37
C GLY A 141 -3.36 4.82 19.94
N SER A 142 -3.60 5.76 19.05
CA SER A 142 -3.73 5.51 17.62
C SER A 142 -2.81 6.39 16.79
N LEU A 143 -2.54 5.97 15.55
CA LEU A 143 -1.72 6.72 14.62
C LEU A 143 -2.48 6.93 13.30
N LEU A 144 -2.49 8.15 12.81
CA LEU A 144 -2.98 8.54 11.50
C LEU A 144 -1.83 9.08 10.66
N ALA A 145 -1.64 8.53 9.48
CA ALA A 145 -0.53 8.92 8.62
C ALA A 145 -0.97 9.19 7.19
N VAL A 146 -0.34 10.18 6.57
CA VAL A 146 -0.32 10.34 5.12
C VAL A 146 0.93 9.66 4.60
N LEU A 147 0.81 8.59 3.83
CA LEU A 147 1.94 7.82 3.33
C LEU A 147 1.95 7.75 1.80
N PRO A 148 3.13 7.70 1.16
CA PRO A 148 3.18 7.34 -0.26
C PRO A 148 2.76 5.89 -0.45
N ASP A 149 1.93 5.62 -1.48
CA ASP A 149 1.45 4.27 -1.81
C ASP A 149 2.58 3.24 -1.93
N GLY A 150 3.75 3.69 -2.40
CA GLY A 150 4.93 2.86 -2.54
C GLY A 150 5.40 2.19 -1.25
N CYS A 151 5.19 2.84 -0.08
CA CYS A 151 5.59 2.28 1.21
C CYS A 151 4.84 0.99 1.54
N LEU A 152 3.53 0.96 1.26
CA LEU A 152 2.68 -0.20 1.59
C LEU A 152 3.01 -1.45 0.78
N VAL A 153 3.75 -1.30 -0.32
CA VAL A 153 3.99 -2.34 -1.32
C VAL A 153 5.47 -2.57 -1.61
N SER A 154 6.32 -1.82 -0.94
CA SER A 154 7.77 -1.95 -1.04
C SER A 154 8.22 -3.30 -0.48
N ARG A 155 9.01 -4.06 -1.27
CA ARG A 155 9.66 -5.28 -0.75
C ARG A 155 10.59 -4.98 0.43
N GLN A 156 11.19 -3.80 0.41
CA GLN A 156 12.09 -3.35 1.46
C GLN A 156 11.37 -3.16 2.80
N ASP A 157 10.12 -2.70 2.76
CA ASP A 157 9.32 -2.42 3.94
C ASP A 157 8.46 -3.62 4.39
N SER A 158 8.38 -4.70 3.58
CA SER A 158 7.43 -5.81 3.78
C SER A 158 7.59 -6.48 5.15
N ALA A 159 8.81 -6.80 5.56
CA ALA A 159 9.07 -7.46 6.84
C ALA A 159 8.65 -6.57 8.04
N LEU A 160 8.89 -5.25 7.95
CA LEU A 160 8.45 -4.31 8.98
C LEU A 160 6.93 -4.18 9.02
N TRP A 161 6.26 -4.18 7.85
CA TRP A 161 4.80 -4.16 7.80
C TRP A 161 4.17 -5.45 8.34
N GLU A 162 4.79 -6.60 8.12
CA GLU A 162 4.36 -7.88 8.71
C GLU A 162 4.45 -7.83 10.23
N GLU A 163 5.56 -7.33 10.78
CA GLU A 163 5.72 -7.18 12.23
C GLU A 163 4.71 -6.19 12.82
N LEU A 164 4.47 -5.05 12.15
CA LEU A 164 3.47 -4.08 12.57
C LEU A 164 2.06 -4.67 12.64
N ARG A 165 1.68 -5.54 11.69
CA ARG A 165 0.37 -6.20 11.66
C ARG A 165 0.16 -7.22 12.78
N ARG A 166 1.21 -7.66 13.46
CA ARG A 166 1.08 -8.54 14.63
C ARG A 166 0.56 -7.81 15.87
N THR A 167 0.77 -6.51 15.95
CA THR A 167 0.44 -5.69 17.12
C THR A 167 -0.63 -4.66 16.85
N PHE A 168 -0.79 -4.26 15.58
CA PHE A 168 -1.68 -3.18 15.17
C PHE A 168 -2.62 -3.62 14.05
N LYS A 169 -3.87 -3.27 14.18
CA LYS A 169 -4.81 -3.21 13.07
C LYS A 169 -4.41 -2.05 12.16
N ILE A 170 -4.10 -2.37 10.90
CA ILE A 170 -3.66 -1.39 9.91
C ILE A 170 -4.73 -1.25 8.84
N GLU A 171 -5.32 -0.07 8.76
CA GLU A 171 -6.38 0.24 7.81
C GLU A 171 -5.91 1.29 6.82
N VAL A 172 -6.01 0.99 5.53
CA VAL A 172 -5.89 1.99 4.45
C VAL A 172 -7.26 2.60 4.27
N ILE A 173 -7.43 3.83 4.75
CA ILE A 173 -8.74 4.47 4.89
C ILE A 173 -9.16 5.11 3.57
N ARG A 174 -8.20 5.73 2.86
CA ARG A 174 -8.44 6.45 1.63
C ARG A 174 -7.21 6.48 0.75
N ASP A 175 -7.41 6.19 -0.54
CA ASP A 175 -6.42 6.46 -1.58
C ASP A 175 -6.63 7.89 -2.10
N ASN A 176 -5.63 8.76 -1.94
CA ASN A 176 -5.69 10.11 -2.46
C ASN A 176 -5.33 10.13 -3.95
N SER A 177 -6.08 10.88 -4.74
CA SER A 177 -5.73 11.14 -6.13
C SER A 177 -4.38 11.90 -6.23
N ARG A 178 -3.73 11.86 -7.40
CA ARG A 178 -2.46 12.58 -7.66
C ARG A 178 -2.54 14.10 -7.43
N SER A 179 -3.73 14.67 -7.35
CA SER A 179 -3.99 16.10 -7.14
C SER A 179 -3.92 16.53 -5.67
N ALA A 180 -3.80 15.60 -4.71
CA ALA A 180 -3.77 15.94 -3.29
C ALA A 180 -2.57 16.82 -2.86
N PHE A 181 -1.53 16.86 -3.69
CA PHE A 181 -0.37 17.73 -3.50
C PHE A 181 -0.08 18.52 -4.78
N ALA A 182 -0.38 19.81 -4.78
CA ALA A 182 -0.33 20.70 -5.95
C ALA A 182 1.01 20.76 -6.71
N ARG A 183 2.11 20.27 -6.12
CA ARG A 183 3.47 20.31 -6.70
C ARG A 183 4.14 18.95 -6.89
N VAL A 184 3.49 17.84 -6.52
CA VAL A 184 4.13 16.52 -6.58
C VAL A 184 3.16 15.46 -7.10
N ARG A 185 3.58 14.73 -8.14
CA ARG A 185 2.83 13.63 -8.74
C ARG A 185 2.93 12.32 -7.94
N ALA A 186 3.01 12.38 -6.61
CA ALA A 186 3.04 11.20 -5.76
C ALA A 186 1.62 10.81 -5.36
N ARG A 187 1.25 9.54 -5.59
CA ARG A 187 0.04 8.96 -5.00
C ARG A 187 0.31 8.75 -3.52
N THR A 188 -0.63 9.16 -2.70
CA THR A 188 -0.59 8.95 -1.26
C THR A 188 -1.85 8.23 -0.80
N CYS A 189 -1.77 7.58 0.35
CA CYS A 189 -2.90 6.99 1.04
C CYS A 189 -2.95 7.49 2.48
N LEU A 190 -4.15 7.48 3.05
CA LEU A 190 -4.38 7.71 4.48
C LEU A 190 -4.40 6.36 5.17
N VAL A 191 -3.58 6.22 6.21
CA VAL A 191 -3.44 4.97 6.96
C VAL A 191 -3.72 5.23 8.42
N ARG A 192 -4.49 4.34 9.04
CA ARG A 192 -4.74 4.31 10.48
C ARG A 192 -4.13 3.07 11.08
N LEU A 193 -3.42 3.24 12.19
CA LEU A 193 -2.96 2.17 13.06
C LEU A 193 -3.64 2.32 14.41
N THR A 194 -4.28 1.24 14.87
CA THR A 194 -4.85 1.12 16.23
C THR A 194 -4.34 -0.15 16.86
N ARG A 195 -4.08 -0.13 18.18
CA ARG A 195 -3.81 -1.40 18.87
C ARG A 195 -5.06 -2.26 18.81
N ASP A 196 -4.86 -3.54 18.65
CA ASP A 196 -5.96 -4.51 18.66
C ASP A 196 -6.34 -4.77 20.12
N VAL A 197 -7.38 -4.10 20.59
CA VAL A 197 -7.88 -4.27 21.98
C VAL A 197 -9.03 -5.27 22.02
N ASP A 198 -9.59 -5.61 20.86
CA ASP A 198 -10.65 -6.59 20.73
C ASP A 198 -10.19 -7.75 19.86
N GLU A 199 -10.41 -8.95 20.36
CA GLU A 199 -10.21 -10.22 19.68
C GLU A 199 -10.43 -10.10 18.17
N PHE A 200 -9.35 -10.30 17.40
CA PHE A 200 -9.58 -10.82 16.06
C PHE A 200 -10.44 -12.08 16.22
N PRO A 201 -11.57 -12.18 15.54
CA PRO A 201 -12.04 -13.50 15.23
C PRO A 201 -10.83 -14.12 14.52
N GLN A 202 -10.18 -15.07 15.17
CA GLN A 202 -9.24 -15.97 14.52
C GLN A 202 -9.98 -16.41 13.28
N LEU A 203 -9.60 -15.86 12.12
CA LEU A 203 -9.92 -16.52 10.88
C LEU A 203 -9.38 -17.91 11.09
N SER A 204 -10.33 -18.82 11.38
CA SER A 204 -10.08 -20.22 11.56
C SER A 204 -9.12 -20.62 10.44
N LYS A 205 -7.98 -21.19 10.80
CA LYS A 205 -6.94 -21.69 9.89
C LYS A 205 -7.49 -22.75 8.90
N ASP A 206 -8.79 -23.00 8.93
CA ASP A 206 -9.44 -24.15 8.29
C ASP A 206 -10.08 -23.85 6.93
N ILE A 207 -9.98 -22.62 6.41
CA ILE A 207 -10.27 -22.35 4.99
C ILE A 207 -9.19 -21.39 4.49
N ALA A 208 -8.04 -21.93 4.10
CA ALA A 208 -7.17 -21.24 3.17
C ALA A 208 -8.00 -21.01 1.89
N PRO A 209 -8.35 -19.77 1.49
CA PRO A 209 -8.99 -19.55 0.20
C PRO A 209 -8.05 -20.14 -0.84
N ASP A 210 -8.56 -20.93 -1.78
CA ASP A 210 -7.80 -21.48 -2.91
C ASP A 210 -6.98 -20.31 -3.49
N THR A 211 -5.69 -20.30 -3.19
CA THR A 211 -4.83 -19.15 -3.51
C THR A 211 -4.67 -19.15 -5.02
N VAL A 212 -5.19 -18.12 -5.69
CA VAL A 212 -5.10 -18.01 -7.15
C VAL A 212 -3.62 -17.98 -7.54
N SER A 213 -3.19 -19.01 -8.27
CA SER A 213 -1.82 -19.08 -8.77
C SER A 213 -1.58 -18.02 -9.84
N VAL A 214 -0.66 -17.11 -9.57
CA VAL A 214 -0.26 -16.04 -10.50
C VAL A 214 1.19 -16.22 -10.89
N ILE A 215 1.46 -16.33 -12.19
CA ILE A 215 2.80 -16.50 -12.76
C ILE A 215 3.29 -15.14 -13.28
N ARG A 216 4.51 -14.73 -12.89
CA ARG A 216 5.20 -13.59 -13.47
C ARG A 216 6.10 -14.05 -14.60
N GLY A 217 6.10 -13.31 -15.72
CA GLY A 217 7.09 -13.49 -16.77
C GLY A 217 8.52 -13.26 -16.28
N SER A 218 9.45 -14.01 -16.85
CA SER A 218 10.86 -14.00 -16.47
C SER A 218 11.77 -13.26 -17.45
N CYS A 219 11.27 -12.99 -18.66
CA CYS A 219 12.09 -12.34 -19.70
C CYS A 219 12.21 -10.84 -19.43
N GLN A 220 13.44 -10.38 -19.14
CA GLN A 220 13.75 -8.97 -18.92
C GLN A 220 13.96 -8.27 -20.25
N MET A 221 13.16 -7.22 -20.53
CA MET A 221 13.20 -6.55 -21.83
C MET A 221 14.54 -5.87 -22.16
N HIS A 222 15.28 -5.42 -21.14
CA HIS A 222 16.60 -4.80 -21.33
C HIS A 222 17.73 -5.80 -21.58
N ALA A 223 17.50 -7.10 -21.29
CA ALA A 223 18.47 -8.18 -21.49
C ALA A 223 17.99 -9.16 -22.57
N LEU A 224 17.17 -8.69 -23.51
CA LEU A 224 16.53 -9.53 -24.51
C LEU A 224 17.56 -10.15 -25.47
N GLN A 225 17.65 -11.48 -25.48
CA GLN A 225 18.40 -12.24 -26.48
C GLN A 225 17.40 -12.93 -27.41
N ARG A 226 17.38 -12.50 -28.66
CA ARG A 226 16.57 -13.13 -29.70
C ARG A 226 17.17 -14.48 -30.09
N SER A 227 16.33 -15.48 -30.23
CA SER A 227 16.75 -16.83 -30.61
C SER A 227 15.92 -17.37 -31.78
N ARG A 228 16.60 -18.09 -32.71
CA ARG A 228 15.96 -18.86 -33.78
C ARG A 228 15.89 -20.35 -33.46
N ALA A 229 16.25 -20.74 -32.25
CA ALA A 229 16.24 -22.15 -31.84
C ALA A 229 14.82 -22.73 -31.88
N LEU A 230 14.71 -24.02 -32.10
CA LEU A 230 13.44 -24.76 -32.12
C LEU A 230 12.70 -24.63 -30.79
N ALA A 231 13.42 -24.47 -29.67
CA ALA A 231 12.84 -24.30 -28.34
C ALA A 231 12.30 -22.87 -28.07
N ALA A 232 12.65 -21.89 -28.92
CA ALA A 232 12.21 -20.50 -28.75
C ALA A 232 10.71 -20.36 -28.95
N ALA A 233 10.04 -19.58 -28.07
CA ALA A 233 8.62 -19.29 -28.16
C ALA A 233 8.42 -17.78 -28.37
N ALA A 234 7.21 -17.39 -28.85
CA ALA A 234 6.86 -16.01 -29.07
C ALA A 234 6.90 -15.22 -27.75
N LEU A 235 7.59 -14.07 -27.74
CA LEU A 235 7.63 -13.19 -26.59
C LEU A 235 6.35 -12.35 -26.51
N VAL A 236 5.69 -12.38 -25.37
CA VAL A 236 4.56 -11.53 -25.08
C VAL A 236 4.90 -10.47 -24.05
N HIS A 237 4.79 -9.21 -24.44
CA HIS A 237 4.96 -8.03 -23.62
C HIS A 237 3.62 -7.29 -23.48
N THR A 238 3.52 -6.27 -22.65
CA THR A 238 2.29 -5.50 -22.39
C THR A 238 1.69 -4.87 -23.65
N THR A 239 2.51 -4.60 -24.68
CA THR A 239 2.08 -4.10 -25.99
C THR A 239 1.31 -5.13 -26.82
N HIS A 240 1.49 -6.42 -26.53
CA HIS A 240 0.78 -7.51 -27.20
C HIS A 240 -0.56 -7.85 -26.54
N LEU A 241 -0.88 -7.19 -25.41
CA LEU A 241 -2.15 -7.34 -24.71
C LEU A 241 -3.11 -6.23 -25.17
N LYS A 242 -4.05 -6.56 -26.04
CA LYS A 242 -4.98 -5.58 -26.64
C LYS A 242 -6.30 -6.23 -27.05
N GLY A 243 -7.41 -5.50 -26.84
CA GLY A 243 -8.74 -5.96 -27.28
C GLY A 243 -9.20 -7.26 -26.63
N GLY A 244 -8.67 -7.61 -25.47
CA GLY A 244 -8.99 -8.86 -24.76
C GLY A 244 -8.34 -10.12 -25.34
N ALA A 245 -7.46 -9.97 -26.34
CA ALA A 245 -6.71 -11.04 -26.98
C ALA A 245 -5.19 -10.83 -26.89
N VAL A 246 -4.44 -11.91 -26.96
CA VAL A 246 -2.98 -11.88 -27.02
C VAL A 246 -2.56 -11.83 -28.48
N LEU A 247 -2.02 -10.69 -28.91
CA LEU A 247 -1.53 -10.52 -30.28
C LEU A 247 -0.30 -11.38 -30.54
N ASP A 248 -0.05 -11.68 -31.81
CA ASP A 248 1.15 -12.39 -32.21
C ASP A 248 2.38 -11.48 -32.11
N SER A 249 3.49 -12.07 -31.69
CA SER A 249 4.79 -11.44 -31.64
C SER A 249 5.72 -12.12 -32.63
N ALA A 250 6.40 -11.31 -33.45
CA ALA A 250 7.46 -11.78 -34.34
C ALA A 250 8.75 -12.12 -33.56
N GLU A 251 8.88 -11.61 -32.33
CA GLU A 251 10.06 -11.87 -31.49
C GLU A 251 9.95 -13.24 -30.81
N ARG A 252 10.96 -14.07 -31.03
CA ARG A 252 11.09 -15.39 -30.40
C ARG A 252 12.28 -15.39 -29.48
N VAL A 253 12.07 -15.93 -28.28
CA VAL A 253 13.10 -15.98 -27.23
C VAL A 253 13.12 -17.35 -26.55
N GLU A 254 14.28 -17.71 -26.04
CA GLU A 254 14.39 -18.83 -25.11
C GLU A 254 14.04 -18.36 -23.70
N GLY A 255 13.38 -19.20 -22.93
CA GLY A 255 12.99 -18.88 -21.56
C GLY A 255 11.90 -19.79 -21.03
N LYS A 256 11.48 -19.50 -19.79
CA LYS A 256 10.37 -20.23 -19.17
C LYS A 256 9.08 -19.92 -19.91
N ALA A 257 8.69 -20.82 -20.80
CA ALA A 257 7.44 -20.72 -21.54
C ALA A 257 6.26 -21.14 -20.68
N ILE A 258 5.12 -20.50 -20.92
CA ILE A 258 3.80 -20.96 -20.45
C ILE A 258 2.99 -21.45 -21.63
N GLN A 259 2.05 -22.34 -21.37
CA GLN A 259 1.12 -22.84 -22.36
C GLN A 259 -0.31 -22.53 -21.92
N GLY A 260 -1.14 -22.00 -22.82
CA GLY A 260 -2.55 -21.73 -22.54
C GLY A 260 -3.37 -22.99 -22.30
N PRO A 261 -4.58 -22.87 -21.73
CA PRO A 261 -5.28 -21.60 -21.53
C PRO A 261 -4.87 -20.83 -20.29
N ALA A 262 -4.81 -19.50 -20.40
CA ALA A 262 -4.50 -18.60 -19.29
C ALA A 262 -5.13 -17.22 -19.47
N LEU A 263 -5.35 -16.51 -18.38
CA LEU A 263 -5.72 -15.09 -18.41
C LEU A 263 -4.44 -14.25 -18.14
N LEU A 264 -4.14 -13.32 -19.05
CA LEU A 264 -2.96 -12.46 -19.01
C LEU A 264 -3.36 -11.02 -18.75
N PHE A 265 -2.50 -10.27 -18.02
CA PHE A 265 -2.68 -8.85 -17.81
C PHE A 265 -1.33 -8.15 -17.51
N PRO A 266 -1.24 -6.82 -17.72
CA PRO A 266 -0.02 -6.07 -17.42
C PRO A 266 0.31 -6.10 -15.93
N ARG A 267 1.58 -6.21 -15.59
CA ARG A 267 2.10 -6.01 -14.24
C ARG A 267 2.43 -4.55 -13.95
N VAL A 268 2.81 -3.79 -14.98
CA VAL A 268 3.30 -2.41 -14.88
C VAL A 268 2.56 -1.54 -15.89
N GLY A 269 2.28 -0.29 -15.51
CA GLY A 269 1.58 0.68 -16.32
C GLY A 269 0.09 0.75 -16.02
N LEU A 270 -0.62 1.57 -16.80
CA LEU A 270 -2.07 1.71 -16.69
C LEU A 270 -2.74 0.42 -17.16
N VAL A 271 -3.48 -0.24 -16.26
CA VAL A 271 -4.31 -1.38 -16.61
C VAL A 271 -5.68 -0.89 -17.08
N THR A 272 -6.15 -1.45 -18.19
CA THR A 272 -7.47 -1.17 -18.79
C THR A 272 -8.17 -2.50 -19.07
N PRO A 273 -9.51 -2.54 -19.12
CA PRO A 273 -10.28 -3.77 -19.37
C PRO A 273 -9.88 -4.55 -20.62
N ASP A 274 -9.48 -3.86 -21.68
CA ASP A 274 -9.04 -4.45 -22.95
C ASP A 274 -7.70 -5.18 -22.86
N LYS A 275 -6.91 -4.90 -21.82
CA LYS A 275 -5.63 -5.58 -21.52
C LYS A 275 -5.77 -6.85 -20.67
N LEU A 276 -6.98 -7.21 -20.23
CA LEU A 276 -7.27 -8.54 -19.74
C LEU A 276 -7.45 -9.49 -20.93
N CYS A 277 -6.40 -10.24 -21.27
CA CYS A 277 -6.33 -11.00 -22.50
C CYS A 277 -6.31 -12.51 -22.23
N ILE A 278 -7.03 -13.27 -23.04
CA ILE A 278 -7.08 -14.72 -22.92
C ILE A 278 -6.02 -15.30 -23.86
N LEU A 279 -5.15 -16.15 -23.31
CA LEU A 279 -4.27 -17.03 -24.07
C LEU A 279 -5.02 -18.31 -24.37
N GLU A 280 -5.19 -18.60 -25.66
CA GLU A 280 -5.92 -19.80 -26.12
C GLU A 280 -5.17 -21.10 -25.77
N ALA A 281 -5.91 -22.19 -25.72
CA ALA A 281 -5.38 -23.52 -25.44
C ALA A 281 -4.31 -23.92 -26.46
N GLY A 282 -3.26 -24.59 -25.97
CA GLY A 282 -2.18 -25.07 -26.83
C GLY A 282 -1.16 -24.01 -27.27
N ARG A 283 -1.47 -22.72 -27.18
CA ARG A 283 -0.54 -21.66 -27.55
C ARG A 283 0.56 -21.54 -26.52
N ARG A 284 1.82 -21.66 -26.97
CA ARG A 284 3.03 -21.58 -26.13
C ARG A 284 3.72 -20.24 -26.32
N ILE A 285 3.97 -19.53 -25.21
CA ILE A 285 4.60 -18.18 -25.22
C ILE A 285 5.58 -18.02 -24.07
N VAL A 286 6.51 -17.07 -24.19
CA VAL A 286 7.35 -16.57 -23.10
C VAL A 286 6.86 -15.20 -22.70
N LEU A 287 6.67 -14.97 -21.42
CA LEU A 287 6.20 -13.67 -20.89
C LEU A 287 7.38 -12.77 -20.50
N SER A 288 7.27 -11.50 -20.86
CA SER A 288 8.15 -10.49 -20.26
C SER A 288 7.85 -10.31 -18.76
N ASP A 289 8.81 -9.81 -18.03
CA ASP A 289 8.69 -9.52 -16.58
C ASP A 289 7.64 -8.45 -16.25
N CYS A 290 7.09 -7.77 -17.27
CA CYS A 290 6.01 -6.81 -17.17
C CYS A 290 4.60 -7.41 -17.36
N VAL A 291 4.48 -8.73 -17.54
CA VAL A 291 3.20 -9.43 -17.74
C VAL A 291 3.00 -10.47 -16.65
N LEU A 292 1.77 -10.58 -16.18
CA LEU A 292 1.29 -11.65 -15.27
C LEU A 292 0.33 -12.56 -16.01
N ALA A 293 0.32 -13.83 -15.62
CA ALA A 293 -0.60 -14.85 -16.14
C ALA A 293 -1.26 -15.63 -15.00
N ILE A 294 -2.52 -15.98 -15.19
CA ILE A 294 -3.28 -16.89 -14.35
C ILE A 294 -3.56 -18.12 -15.20
N PRO A 295 -2.91 -19.27 -14.95
CA PRO A 295 -3.22 -20.52 -15.65
C PRO A 295 -4.67 -20.93 -15.37
N CYS A 296 -5.38 -21.37 -16.39
CA CYS A 296 -6.75 -21.80 -16.30
C CYS A 296 -6.90 -23.25 -16.81
N ARG A 297 -7.91 -23.95 -16.31
CA ARG A 297 -8.17 -25.34 -16.75
C ARG A 297 -8.78 -25.42 -18.16
N SER A 298 -9.47 -24.36 -18.58
CA SER A 298 -10.11 -24.24 -19.89
C SER A 298 -10.23 -22.77 -20.31
N VAL A 299 -10.47 -22.54 -21.59
CA VAL A 299 -10.76 -21.19 -22.13
C VAL A 299 -12.05 -20.63 -21.53
N SER A 300 -13.05 -21.47 -21.27
CA SER A 300 -14.29 -21.07 -20.59
C SER A 300 -14.03 -20.61 -19.15
N ALA A 301 -13.15 -21.28 -18.41
CA ALA A 301 -12.71 -20.84 -17.08
C ALA A 301 -11.97 -19.50 -17.13
N ALA A 302 -11.11 -19.28 -18.13
CA ALA A 302 -10.44 -18.01 -18.33
C ALA A 302 -11.42 -16.87 -18.63
N ARG A 303 -12.47 -17.14 -19.44
CA ARG A 303 -13.54 -16.18 -19.74
C ARG A 303 -14.36 -15.86 -18.49
N ALA A 304 -14.78 -16.86 -17.74
CA ALA A 304 -15.52 -16.66 -16.49
C ALA A 304 -14.71 -15.82 -15.47
N MET A 305 -13.43 -16.12 -15.32
CA MET A 305 -12.53 -15.33 -14.47
C MET A 305 -12.40 -13.90 -14.95
N LYS A 306 -12.24 -13.67 -16.26
CA LYS A 306 -12.21 -12.33 -16.86
C LYS A 306 -13.47 -11.55 -16.53
N THR A 307 -14.65 -12.13 -16.71
CA THR A 307 -15.94 -11.50 -16.37
C THR A 307 -15.98 -11.07 -14.91
N ARG A 308 -15.65 -11.96 -13.98
CA ARG A 308 -15.63 -11.63 -12.54
C ARG A 308 -14.66 -10.49 -12.19
N ILE A 309 -13.51 -10.42 -12.84
CA ILE A 309 -12.58 -9.31 -12.66
C ILE A 309 -13.17 -8.00 -13.21
N LEU A 310 -13.87 -8.05 -14.34
CA LEU A 310 -14.53 -6.89 -14.93
C LEU A 310 -15.68 -6.39 -14.07
N ASP A 311 -16.48 -7.28 -13.47
CA ASP A 311 -17.56 -6.94 -12.54
C ASP A 311 -17.02 -6.25 -11.27
N ALA A 312 -15.81 -6.63 -10.82
CA ALA A 312 -15.11 -6.01 -9.70
C ALA A 312 -13.98 -5.07 -10.14
N TRP A 313 -14.08 -4.48 -11.34
CA TRP A 313 -13.02 -3.68 -11.96
C TRP A 313 -12.43 -2.58 -11.07
N PRO A 314 -13.22 -1.75 -10.36
CA PRO A 314 -12.66 -0.72 -9.49
C PRO A 314 -11.72 -1.30 -8.41
N VAL A 315 -12.05 -2.45 -7.84
CA VAL A 315 -11.25 -3.13 -6.82
C VAL A 315 -9.94 -3.67 -7.43
N PHE A 316 -10.04 -4.30 -8.60
CA PHE A 316 -8.88 -4.82 -9.31
C PHE A 316 -7.94 -3.71 -9.78
N ALA A 317 -8.46 -2.65 -10.41
CA ALA A 317 -7.67 -1.52 -10.88
C ALA A 317 -6.99 -0.75 -9.73
N ALA A 318 -7.67 -0.60 -8.58
CA ALA A 318 -7.11 0.03 -7.38
C ALA A 318 -5.94 -0.77 -6.76
N SER A 319 -5.78 -2.05 -7.11
CA SER A 319 -4.66 -2.88 -6.65
C SER A 319 -3.32 -2.54 -7.32
N PHE A 320 -3.35 -1.78 -8.42
CA PHE A 320 -2.16 -1.28 -9.11
C PHE A 320 -1.69 0.02 -8.46
N ARG A 321 -0.54 0.00 -7.80
CA ARG A 321 -0.02 1.11 -6.99
C ARG A 321 1.43 1.42 -7.33
N GLY A 322 1.90 2.60 -6.96
CA GLY A 322 3.28 3.05 -7.14
C GLY A 322 3.37 4.55 -7.33
N THR A 323 4.52 5.13 -7.01
CA THR A 323 4.78 6.59 -7.14
C THR A 323 5.09 7.03 -8.57
N GLY A 324 5.49 6.08 -9.44
CA GLY A 324 5.72 6.29 -10.86
C GLY A 324 4.65 5.61 -11.72
N ALA A 325 5.06 4.72 -12.62
CA ALA A 325 4.13 3.86 -13.32
C ALA A 325 3.47 2.91 -12.32
N PRO A 326 2.11 2.84 -12.26
CA PRO A 326 1.44 1.93 -11.36
C PRO A 326 1.83 0.49 -11.67
N TYR A 327 1.97 -0.35 -10.62
CA TYR A 327 2.29 -1.77 -10.80
C TYR A 327 1.59 -2.63 -9.75
N ILE A 328 1.50 -3.93 -10.05
CA ILE A 328 1.00 -4.94 -9.12
C ILE A 328 2.07 -6.00 -8.89
N THR A 329 2.23 -6.45 -7.63
CA THR A 329 3.08 -7.61 -7.29
C THR A 329 2.30 -8.91 -7.51
N VAL A 330 3.01 -10.03 -7.66
CA VAL A 330 2.38 -11.37 -7.76
C VAL A 330 1.49 -11.64 -6.54
N GLU A 331 2.00 -11.42 -5.35
CA GLU A 331 1.28 -11.61 -4.10
C GLU A 331 0.00 -10.76 -4.03
N ARG A 332 0.09 -9.47 -4.37
CA ARG A 332 -1.09 -8.60 -4.38
C ARG A 332 -2.11 -9.01 -5.44
N ALA A 333 -1.65 -9.42 -6.61
CA ALA A 333 -2.51 -9.95 -7.65
C ALA A 333 -3.24 -11.21 -7.16
N SER A 334 -2.51 -12.15 -6.55
CA SER A 334 -3.10 -13.35 -5.97
C SER A 334 -4.15 -13.03 -4.90
N ASN A 335 -3.83 -12.13 -3.97
CA ASN A 335 -4.72 -11.72 -2.87
C ASN A 335 -6.00 -11.03 -3.36
N VAL A 336 -5.90 -10.07 -4.28
CA VAL A 336 -7.08 -9.38 -4.82
C VAL A 336 -7.96 -10.30 -5.65
N LEU A 337 -7.34 -11.18 -6.45
CA LEU A 337 -8.06 -12.15 -7.26
C LEU A 337 -8.78 -13.18 -6.39
N SER A 338 -8.14 -13.72 -5.36
CA SER A 338 -8.79 -14.62 -4.40
C SER A 338 -10.02 -13.96 -3.77
N ARG A 339 -9.92 -12.70 -3.34
CA ARG A 339 -11.08 -11.95 -2.78
C ARG A 339 -12.22 -11.78 -3.79
N ILE A 340 -11.90 -11.41 -5.04
CA ILE A 340 -12.92 -11.23 -6.11
C ILE A 340 -13.64 -12.54 -6.38
N LEU A 341 -12.91 -13.65 -6.41
CA LEU A 341 -13.46 -14.94 -6.75
C LEU A 341 -14.25 -15.58 -5.60
N THR A 342 -13.84 -15.38 -4.35
CA THR A 342 -14.55 -15.93 -3.17
C THR A 342 -15.87 -15.19 -2.91
N LYS A 343 -15.93 -13.87 -3.05
CA LYS A 343 -17.11 -13.07 -2.75
C LYS A 343 -18.31 -13.45 -3.62
N SER A 344 -18.10 -13.75 -4.89
CA SER A 344 -19.18 -14.16 -5.81
C SER A 344 -19.74 -15.55 -5.53
N THR A 345 -18.98 -16.43 -4.89
CA THR A 345 -19.44 -17.77 -4.51
C THR A 345 -20.43 -17.70 -3.34
N LEU A 346 -20.19 -16.80 -2.39
CA LEU A 346 -21.10 -16.58 -1.25
C LEU A 346 -22.42 -15.88 -1.66
N GLU A 347 -22.36 -14.94 -2.60
CA GLU A 347 -23.58 -14.28 -3.12
C GLU A 347 -24.44 -15.22 -3.96
N GLN A 348 -23.84 -16.14 -4.71
CA GLN A 348 -24.58 -17.17 -5.45
C GLN A 348 -25.21 -18.23 -4.53
N GLN A 349 -24.55 -18.61 -3.45
CA GLN A 349 -25.11 -19.54 -2.46
C GLN A 349 -26.26 -18.92 -1.66
N SER A 350 -26.18 -17.62 -1.32
CA SER A 350 -27.27 -16.93 -0.62
C SER A 350 -28.49 -16.71 -1.52
N SER A 351 -28.31 -16.47 -2.82
CA SER A 351 -29.42 -16.35 -3.77
C SER A 351 -30.11 -17.68 -4.07
N MET A 352 -29.38 -18.79 -4.12
CA MET A 352 -29.97 -20.14 -4.27
C MET A 352 -30.78 -20.56 -3.03
N SER A 353 -30.27 -20.26 -1.82
CA SER A 353 -31.00 -20.58 -0.57
C SER A 353 -32.26 -19.73 -0.36
N THR A 354 -32.34 -18.57 -1.00
CA THR A 354 -33.55 -17.72 -0.96
C THR A 354 -34.60 -18.15 -1.95
N VAL A 355 -34.20 -18.74 -3.07
CA VAL A 355 -35.14 -19.28 -4.06
C VAL A 355 -35.75 -20.63 -3.59
N GLU A 356 -34.96 -21.46 -2.90
CA GLU A 356 -35.48 -22.71 -2.32
C GLU A 356 -36.47 -22.49 -1.18
N ARG A 357 -36.38 -21.38 -0.44
CA ARG A 357 -37.35 -21.02 0.62
C ARG A 357 -38.61 -20.31 0.11
N ALA A 358 -38.69 -19.99 -1.16
CA ALA A 358 -39.87 -19.37 -1.78
C ALA A 358 -40.77 -20.35 -2.55
N VAL A 359 -40.41 -21.64 -2.55
CA VAL A 359 -41.12 -22.72 -3.28
C VAL A 359 -41.75 -23.76 -2.30
N ASP A 360 -41.54 -23.62 -0.99
CA ASP A 360 -42.28 -24.28 0.08
C ASP A 360 -43.27 -23.25 0.73
#